data_1a113c3ecf68ac8f604992d4b35f10c9
#
_entry.id   1a113c3ecf68ac8f604992d4b35f10c9
#
_cell.length_a   1.000
_cell.length_b   1.000
_cell.length_c   1.000
_cell.angle_alpha   90.00
_cell.angle_beta   90.00
_cell.angle_gamma   90.00
#
_symmetry.space_group_name_H-M   'P 1'
#
loop_
_entity.id
_entity.type
_entity.pdbx_description
1 polymer ?
#
loop_
_entity_poly.entity_id
_entity_poly.type
_entity_poly.pdbx_seq_one_letter_code
_entity_poly.pdbx_strand_id
1 'polypeptide(L)'
;DQVHLAVTDRCFLPCLHCDIWKNKTPDLDTHIWEDVIDRMGAWCAPAGMNFVGGEPLLRKDLESLMQRAVRSGFQVSFNTNGWLVNPKRAQAICDAGVSIAYVSLDGMERATVDHSRGREGSFDKAIDAINMFDALPNPRVVIAAIIHAENAAEIPTLLDFVRDREMQLVVQPLYQNFGENRYDPDWFKDSALWPRTAAALSDIDAAVDLLSAERMRGGAVCNEVGQLQAFKNHFRHPDKDNGHQCRAGHTDISIDAKGNIRMCYFLEPVATVFDLHPLPLIWDGVSTLRRRWE
;
A
#
# COMPACT_ATOMS: atom_id res chain seq x y z
N ASP A 1 3.54 12.94 7.71
CA ASP A 1 2.16 12.61 8.05
C ASP A 1 1.45 12.14 6.78
N GLN A 2 0.60 11.12 6.89
CA GLN A 2 -0.01 10.45 5.75
C GLN A 2 -1.50 10.19 6.00
N VAL A 3 -2.33 10.49 5.01
CA VAL A 3 -3.74 10.11 4.97
C VAL A 3 -3.92 8.99 3.94
N HIS A 4 -4.46 7.85 4.35
CA HIS A 4 -4.77 6.74 3.46
C HIS A 4 -6.27 6.67 3.22
N LEU A 5 -6.70 6.81 1.97
CA LEU A 5 -8.10 6.71 1.56
C LEU A 5 -8.31 5.40 0.80
N ALA A 6 -8.93 4.41 1.43
CA ALA A 6 -9.38 3.21 0.74
C ALA A 6 -10.71 3.53 0.03
N VAL A 7 -10.61 4.09 -1.16
CA VAL A 7 -11.77 4.65 -1.88
C VAL A 7 -12.71 3.58 -2.44
N THR A 8 -12.30 2.31 -2.47
CA THR A 8 -13.10 1.17 -2.92
C THR A 8 -12.52 -0.14 -2.36
N ASP A 9 -13.40 -1.10 -2.03
CA ASP A 9 -12.99 -2.49 -1.75
C ASP A 9 -13.01 -3.36 -3.01
N ARG A 10 -13.50 -2.84 -4.13
CA ARG A 10 -13.58 -3.62 -5.37
C ARG A 10 -12.18 -3.88 -5.93
N CYS A 11 -11.90 -5.14 -6.19
CA CYS A 11 -10.74 -5.60 -6.91
C CYS A 11 -11.10 -6.83 -7.72
N PHE A 12 -10.42 -7.06 -8.83
CA PHE A 12 -10.66 -8.22 -9.68
C PHE A 12 -9.47 -9.20 -9.72
N LEU A 13 -8.38 -8.88 -9.01
CA LEU A 13 -7.26 -9.80 -8.85
C LEU A 13 -7.44 -10.62 -7.57
N PRO A 14 -7.49 -11.96 -7.66
CA PRO A 14 -7.58 -12.84 -6.51
C PRO A 14 -6.18 -13.15 -5.93
N CYS A 15 -5.45 -12.11 -5.54
CA CYS A 15 -4.09 -12.26 -4.99
C CYS A 15 -4.07 -13.18 -3.79
N LEU A 16 -3.06 -14.06 -3.71
CA LEU A 16 -2.91 -15.04 -2.63
C LEU A 16 -2.61 -14.40 -1.26
N HIS A 17 -2.12 -13.16 -1.27
CA HIS A 17 -1.78 -12.38 -0.08
C HIS A 17 -2.84 -11.35 0.31
N CYS A 18 -4.02 -11.36 -0.32
CA CYS A 18 -5.02 -10.32 -0.09
C CYS A 18 -6.43 -10.87 -0.31
N ASP A 19 -7.35 -10.55 0.60
CA ASP A 19 -8.75 -10.98 0.55
C ASP A 19 -9.73 -9.83 0.27
N ILE A 20 -9.26 -8.61 0.03
CA ILE A 20 -10.12 -7.44 -0.25
C ILE A 20 -11.06 -7.70 -1.42
N TRP A 21 -10.61 -8.43 -2.45
CA TRP A 21 -11.43 -8.76 -3.63
C TRP A 21 -12.68 -9.59 -3.31
N LYS A 22 -12.73 -10.24 -2.15
CA LYS A 22 -13.90 -10.98 -1.66
C LYS A 22 -14.97 -10.05 -1.09
N ASN A 23 -14.61 -8.82 -0.71
CA ASN A 23 -15.53 -7.84 -0.16
C ASN A 23 -16.55 -7.38 -1.22
N LYS A 24 -17.78 -7.17 -0.77
CA LYS A 24 -18.89 -6.69 -1.61
C LYS A 24 -19.39 -5.32 -1.15
N THR A 25 -18.53 -4.54 -0.49
CA THR A 25 -18.86 -3.19 -0.04
C THR A 25 -19.19 -2.31 -1.24
N PRO A 26 -20.36 -1.65 -1.28
CA PRO A 26 -20.63 -0.63 -2.28
C PRO A 26 -19.68 0.55 -2.11
N ASP A 27 -19.28 1.16 -3.22
CA ASP A 27 -18.49 2.39 -3.17
C ASP A 27 -19.34 3.52 -2.56
N LEU A 28 -18.73 4.34 -1.72
CA LEU A 28 -19.30 5.61 -1.30
C LEU A 28 -19.40 6.57 -2.50
N ASP A 29 -20.43 7.42 -2.48
CA ASP A 29 -20.64 8.43 -3.51
C ASP A 29 -19.47 9.43 -3.58
N THR A 30 -19.23 9.96 -4.77
CA THR A 30 -18.15 10.93 -5.04
C THR A 30 -18.17 12.10 -4.08
N HIS A 31 -19.34 12.70 -3.81
CA HIS A 31 -19.48 13.87 -2.96
C HIS A 31 -19.04 13.63 -1.51
N ILE A 32 -19.14 12.38 -1.00
CA ILE A 32 -18.67 12.01 0.34
C ILE A 32 -17.15 12.09 0.38
N TRP A 33 -16.47 11.52 -0.63
CA TRP A 33 -15.01 11.60 -0.72
C TRP A 33 -14.52 13.03 -0.95
N GLU A 34 -15.26 13.82 -1.71
CA GLU A 34 -14.97 15.24 -1.89
C GLU A 34 -15.01 16.01 -0.57
N ASP A 35 -16.05 15.79 0.25
CA ASP A 35 -16.16 16.39 1.58
C ASP A 35 -15.01 15.92 2.50
N VAL A 36 -14.69 14.64 2.49
CA VAL A 36 -13.57 14.08 3.24
C VAL A 36 -12.24 14.75 2.86
N ILE A 37 -11.97 14.89 1.56
CA ILE A 37 -10.74 15.52 1.06
C ILE A 37 -10.67 16.98 1.52
N ASP A 38 -11.74 17.73 1.40
CA ASP A 38 -11.77 19.14 1.82
C ASP A 38 -11.58 19.30 3.33
N ARG A 39 -12.25 18.49 4.13
CA ARG A 39 -12.10 18.51 5.60
C ARG A 39 -10.70 18.12 6.03
N MET A 40 -10.09 17.10 5.39
CA MET A 40 -8.71 16.72 5.63
C MET A 40 -7.75 17.83 5.20
N GLY A 41 -7.97 18.47 4.05
CA GLY A 41 -7.16 19.59 3.57
C GLY A 41 -7.15 20.75 4.53
N ALA A 42 -8.33 21.13 5.05
CA ALA A 42 -8.45 22.19 6.03
C ALA A 42 -7.77 21.87 7.38
N TRP A 43 -7.64 20.59 7.72
CA TRP A 43 -7.07 20.16 9.00
C TRP A 43 -5.57 19.91 8.94
N CYS A 44 -5.08 19.13 7.97
CA CYS A 44 -3.73 18.57 8.04
C CYS A 44 -2.86 18.81 6.79
N ALA A 45 -3.33 19.55 5.77
CA ALA A 45 -2.45 19.92 4.68
C ALA A 45 -1.42 20.99 5.15
N PRO A 46 -0.17 20.96 4.65
CA PRO A 46 0.36 20.01 3.66
C PRO A 46 0.74 18.67 4.29
N ALA A 47 0.29 17.58 3.67
CA ALA A 47 0.59 16.21 4.04
C ALA A 47 0.57 15.28 2.81
N GLY A 48 0.90 14.02 2.98
CA GLY A 48 0.67 13.00 1.95
C GLY A 48 -0.79 12.53 1.95
N MET A 49 -1.38 12.27 0.77
CA MET A 49 -2.65 11.57 0.64
C MET A 49 -2.50 10.44 -0.35
N ASN A 50 -2.72 9.21 0.13
CA ASN A 50 -2.56 8.00 -0.66
C ASN A 50 -3.92 7.35 -0.94
N PHE A 51 -4.28 7.24 -2.22
CA PHE A 51 -5.49 6.55 -2.66
C PHE A 51 -5.21 5.06 -2.78
N VAL A 52 -5.89 4.28 -1.94
CA VAL A 52 -5.72 2.83 -1.80
C VAL A 52 -7.07 2.12 -1.82
N GLY A 53 -7.08 0.84 -1.47
CA GLY A 53 -8.26 0.00 -1.34
C GLY A 53 -8.06 -1.33 -2.04
N GLY A 54 -9.06 -1.80 -2.80
CA GLY A 54 -8.91 -2.90 -3.72
C GLY A 54 -8.05 -2.46 -4.92
N GLU A 55 -8.69 -2.14 -6.05
CA GLU A 55 -8.03 -1.45 -7.16
C GLU A 55 -8.69 -0.07 -7.35
N PRO A 56 -8.04 1.01 -6.95
CA PRO A 56 -8.61 2.36 -7.02
C PRO A 56 -9.04 2.76 -8.43
N LEU A 57 -8.33 2.29 -9.45
CA LEU A 57 -8.65 2.54 -10.86
C LEU A 57 -9.98 1.91 -11.32
N LEU A 58 -10.68 1.14 -10.49
CA LEU A 58 -12.07 0.74 -10.76
C LEU A 58 -13.07 1.88 -10.57
N ARG A 59 -12.71 2.94 -9.84
CA ARG A 59 -13.52 4.15 -9.75
C ARG A 59 -13.38 5.00 -11.01
N LYS A 60 -14.50 5.47 -11.53
CA LYS A 60 -14.53 6.33 -12.72
C LYS A 60 -14.21 7.80 -12.40
N ASP A 61 -14.37 8.17 -11.15
CA ASP A 61 -14.18 9.53 -10.61
C ASP A 61 -12.84 9.73 -9.90
N LEU A 62 -11.96 8.70 -9.93
CA LEU A 62 -10.71 8.71 -9.18
C LEU A 62 -9.81 9.91 -9.52
N GLU A 63 -9.64 10.19 -10.82
CA GLU A 63 -8.78 11.27 -11.28
C GLU A 63 -9.29 12.65 -10.81
N SER A 64 -10.60 12.83 -10.71
CA SER A 64 -11.20 14.07 -10.18
C SER A 64 -10.99 14.21 -8.67
N LEU A 65 -11.09 13.10 -7.92
CA LEU A 65 -10.79 13.07 -6.49
C LEU A 65 -9.32 13.37 -6.22
N MET A 66 -8.41 12.76 -6.99
CA MET A 66 -6.97 13.03 -6.90
C MET A 66 -6.65 14.51 -7.19
N GLN A 67 -7.25 15.07 -8.25
CA GLN A 67 -7.07 16.49 -8.59
C GLN A 67 -7.60 17.40 -7.47
N ARG A 68 -8.72 17.04 -6.84
CA ARG A 68 -9.25 17.78 -5.68
C ARG A 68 -8.27 17.75 -4.51
N ALA A 69 -7.70 16.58 -4.20
CA ALA A 69 -6.71 16.43 -3.14
C ALA A 69 -5.45 17.28 -3.40
N VAL A 70 -4.95 17.30 -4.65
CA VAL A 70 -3.84 18.19 -5.04
C VAL A 70 -4.20 19.66 -4.79
N ARG A 71 -5.40 20.10 -5.19
CA ARG A 71 -5.87 21.48 -4.96
C ARG A 71 -6.05 21.81 -3.47
N SER A 72 -6.34 20.80 -2.64
CA SER A 72 -6.46 20.95 -1.18
C SER A 72 -5.09 20.96 -0.49
N GLY A 73 -3.98 20.92 -1.23
CA GLY A 73 -2.63 21.07 -0.72
C GLY A 73 -1.92 19.76 -0.36
N PHE A 74 -2.45 18.60 -0.77
CA PHE A 74 -1.81 17.30 -0.53
C PHE A 74 -0.78 16.95 -1.61
N GLN A 75 0.27 16.25 -1.18
CA GLN A 75 1.09 15.45 -2.09
C GLN A 75 0.36 14.12 -2.34
N VAL A 76 -0.16 13.95 -3.56
CA VAL A 76 -1.04 12.82 -3.87
C VAL A 76 -0.25 11.64 -4.40
N SER A 77 -0.57 10.46 -3.88
CA SER A 77 -0.11 9.16 -4.37
C SER A 77 -1.25 8.16 -4.49
N PHE A 78 -1.03 7.07 -5.20
CA PHE A 78 -1.99 5.98 -5.27
C PHE A 78 -1.28 4.64 -5.50
N ASN A 79 -1.98 3.54 -5.14
CA ASN A 79 -1.54 2.18 -5.41
C ASN A 79 -2.34 1.59 -6.56
N THR A 80 -1.69 0.82 -7.44
CA THR A 80 -2.37 0.09 -8.52
C THR A 80 -1.68 -1.22 -8.84
N ASN A 81 -2.47 -2.20 -9.27
CA ASN A 81 -1.98 -3.44 -9.85
C ASN A 81 -1.64 -3.33 -11.35
N GLY A 82 -1.81 -2.15 -11.95
CA GLY A 82 -1.46 -1.86 -13.33
C GLY A 82 -2.49 -2.25 -14.39
N TRP A 83 -3.43 -3.15 -14.12
CA TRP A 83 -4.34 -3.72 -15.13
C TRP A 83 -5.21 -2.71 -15.87
N LEU A 84 -5.60 -1.64 -15.21
CA LEU A 84 -6.51 -0.63 -15.77
C LEU A 84 -5.79 0.61 -16.28
N VAL A 85 -4.47 0.61 -16.22
CA VAL A 85 -3.66 1.67 -16.79
C VAL A 85 -3.66 1.52 -18.32
N ASN A 86 -3.91 2.62 -18.99
CA ASN A 86 -3.78 2.78 -20.43
C ASN A 86 -3.30 4.21 -20.73
N PRO A 87 -2.84 4.54 -21.94
CA PRO A 87 -2.24 5.85 -22.23
C PRO A 87 -3.14 7.04 -21.86
N LYS A 88 -4.45 6.93 -22.11
CA LYS A 88 -5.42 7.99 -21.79
C LYS A 88 -5.51 8.20 -20.27
N ARG A 89 -5.54 7.10 -19.52
CA ARG A 89 -5.69 7.16 -18.08
C ARG A 89 -4.41 7.61 -17.38
N ALA A 90 -3.25 7.13 -17.89
CA ALA A 90 -1.96 7.61 -17.41
C ALA A 90 -1.80 9.13 -17.60
N GLN A 91 -2.21 9.65 -18.76
CA GLN A 91 -2.20 11.09 -19.02
C GLN A 91 -3.17 11.84 -18.08
N ALA A 92 -4.39 11.34 -17.86
CA ALA A 92 -5.35 11.99 -16.95
C ALA A 92 -4.84 12.04 -15.49
N ILE A 93 -4.12 11.00 -15.03
CA ILE A 93 -3.47 10.96 -13.71
C ILE A 93 -2.33 11.98 -13.65
N CYS A 94 -1.53 12.09 -14.72
CA CYS A 94 -0.50 13.13 -14.83
C CYS A 94 -1.11 14.53 -14.76
N ASP A 95 -2.17 14.79 -15.53
CA ASP A 95 -2.85 16.09 -15.58
C ASP A 95 -3.55 16.43 -14.24
N ALA A 96 -3.94 15.43 -13.47
CA ALA A 96 -4.46 15.62 -12.11
C ALA A 96 -3.39 16.09 -11.10
N GLY A 97 -2.11 16.05 -11.45
CA GLY A 97 -1.00 16.49 -10.62
C GLY A 97 -0.57 15.46 -9.57
N VAL A 98 -0.83 14.17 -9.82
CA VAL A 98 -0.41 13.08 -8.92
C VAL A 98 1.11 13.00 -8.87
N SER A 99 1.67 12.91 -7.67
CA SER A 99 3.13 12.92 -7.44
C SER A 99 3.75 11.54 -7.54
N ILE A 100 3.07 10.49 -7.06
CA ILE A 100 3.63 9.13 -6.96
C ILE A 100 2.59 8.09 -7.38
N ALA A 101 3.00 7.17 -8.24
CA ALA A 101 2.28 5.92 -8.53
C ALA A 101 3.03 4.73 -7.92
N TYR A 102 2.42 4.10 -6.92
CA TYR A 102 2.90 2.82 -6.41
C TYR A 102 2.36 1.70 -7.30
N VAL A 103 3.23 1.12 -8.13
CA VAL A 103 2.85 0.02 -9.01
C VAL A 103 3.27 -1.31 -8.37
N SER A 104 2.31 -2.22 -8.24
CA SER A 104 2.52 -3.51 -7.60
C SER A 104 3.30 -4.45 -8.51
N LEU A 105 4.54 -4.80 -8.13
CA LEU A 105 5.37 -5.77 -8.83
C LEU A 105 6.22 -6.53 -7.82
N ASP A 106 5.93 -7.81 -7.58
CA ASP A 106 6.53 -8.59 -6.48
C ASP A 106 7.84 -9.27 -6.88
N GLY A 107 8.20 -9.33 -8.17
CA GLY A 107 9.39 -9.99 -8.68
C GLY A 107 9.57 -9.77 -10.17
N MET A 108 10.57 -10.41 -10.75
CA MET A 108 10.91 -10.30 -12.17
C MET A 108 10.61 -11.57 -12.98
N GLU A 109 10.21 -12.65 -12.31
CA GLU A 109 9.73 -13.86 -12.96
C GLU A 109 8.21 -13.80 -13.16
N ARG A 110 7.79 -13.87 -14.43
CA ARG A 110 6.36 -13.82 -14.81
C ARG A 110 5.52 -14.84 -14.03
N ALA A 111 6.00 -16.06 -13.92
CA ALA A 111 5.27 -17.15 -13.27
C ALA A 111 5.04 -16.86 -11.78
N THR A 112 6.03 -16.30 -11.09
CA THR A 112 5.94 -15.95 -9.67
C THR A 112 4.93 -14.82 -9.44
N VAL A 113 4.99 -13.75 -10.25
CA VAL A 113 4.08 -12.61 -10.12
C VAL A 113 2.65 -13.02 -10.49
N ASP A 114 2.44 -13.73 -11.58
CA ASP A 114 1.10 -14.17 -12.01
C ASP A 114 0.49 -15.11 -10.97
N HIS A 115 1.29 -16.01 -10.37
CA HIS A 115 0.85 -16.90 -9.30
C HIS A 115 0.45 -16.12 -8.04
N SER A 116 1.33 -15.28 -7.51
CA SER A 116 1.06 -14.52 -6.26
C SER A 116 -0.13 -13.56 -6.43
N ARG A 117 -0.33 -12.97 -7.63
CA ARG A 117 -1.45 -12.10 -7.98
C ARG A 117 -2.71 -12.87 -8.40
N GLY A 118 -2.63 -14.20 -8.54
CA GLY A 118 -3.75 -15.09 -8.84
C GLY A 118 -4.32 -14.94 -10.25
N ARG A 119 -3.60 -14.30 -11.18
CA ARG A 119 -4.07 -14.06 -12.53
C ARG A 119 -2.92 -13.97 -13.53
N GLU A 120 -2.98 -14.80 -14.58
CA GLU A 120 -2.07 -14.73 -15.72
C GLU A 120 -2.09 -13.36 -16.40
N GLY A 121 -0.90 -12.85 -16.74
CA GLY A 121 -0.70 -11.53 -17.36
C GLY A 121 -0.54 -10.38 -16.34
N SER A 122 -0.55 -10.64 -15.03
CA SER A 122 -0.34 -9.61 -14.01
C SER A 122 1.05 -8.97 -14.10
N PHE A 123 2.07 -9.77 -14.41
CA PHE A 123 3.43 -9.27 -14.65
C PHE A 123 3.44 -8.27 -15.81
N ASP A 124 2.89 -8.65 -16.96
CA ASP A 124 2.88 -7.79 -18.16
C ASP A 124 2.12 -6.49 -17.91
N LYS A 125 0.98 -6.57 -17.23
CA LYS A 125 0.17 -5.38 -16.92
C LYS A 125 0.88 -4.42 -15.97
N ALA A 126 1.64 -4.93 -14.99
CA ALA A 126 2.46 -4.11 -14.14
C ALA A 126 3.59 -3.42 -14.94
N ILE A 127 4.32 -4.16 -15.78
CA ILE A 127 5.38 -3.62 -16.63
C ILE A 127 4.83 -2.58 -17.61
N ASP A 128 3.69 -2.85 -18.26
CA ASP A 128 3.02 -1.89 -19.16
C ASP A 128 2.68 -0.58 -18.42
N ALA A 129 2.11 -0.69 -17.22
CA ALA A 129 1.77 0.47 -16.41
C ALA A 129 3.00 1.29 -15.99
N ILE A 130 4.07 0.61 -15.56
CA ILE A 130 5.35 1.23 -15.24
C ILE A 130 5.87 2.03 -16.44
N ASN A 131 5.90 1.41 -17.63
CA ASN A 131 6.39 2.06 -18.86
C ASN A 131 5.54 3.27 -19.25
N MET A 132 4.20 3.18 -19.06
CA MET A 132 3.30 4.29 -19.38
C MET A 132 3.53 5.51 -18.46
N PHE A 133 3.71 5.27 -17.15
CA PHE A 133 3.98 6.36 -16.22
C PHE A 133 5.40 6.92 -16.35
N ASP A 134 6.38 6.07 -16.59
CA ASP A 134 7.78 6.47 -16.77
C ASP A 134 7.99 7.37 -17.99
N ALA A 135 7.14 7.24 -19.01
CA ALA A 135 7.13 8.11 -20.18
C ALA A 135 6.54 9.51 -19.94
N LEU A 136 5.98 9.78 -18.75
CA LEU A 136 5.34 11.04 -18.38
C LEU A 136 6.17 11.80 -17.34
N PRO A 137 6.05 13.13 -17.25
CA PRO A 137 6.80 13.92 -16.27
C PRO A 137 6.39 13.62 -14.81
N ASN A 138 5.19 13.10 -14.62
CA ASN A 138 4.64 12.60 -13.36
C ASN A 138 3.44 11.67 -13.65
N PRO A 139 3.03 10.80 -12.71
CA PRO A 139 3.65 10.59 -11.39
C PRO A 139 5.01 9.88 -11.47
N ARG A 140 5.87 10.12 -10.47
CA ARG A 140 7.07 9.28 -10.29
C ARG A 140 6.64 7.86 -9.94
N VAL A 141 7.23 6.87 -10.56
CA VAL A 141 6.95 5.46 -10.28
C VAL A 141 7.74 5.00 -9.05
N VAL A 142 7.05 4.34 -8.13
CA VAL A 142 7.65 3.57 -7.05
C VAL A 142 7.13 2.13 -7.17
N ILE A 143 8.04 1.18 -7.26
CA ILE A 143 7.67 -0.23 -7.25
C ILE A 143 7.29 -0.63 -5.83
N ALA A 144 6.12 -1.23 -5.66
CA ALA A 144 5.65 -1.75 -4.38
C ALA A 144 5.63 -3.28 -4.43
N ALA A 145 6.47 -3.93 -3.61
CA ALA A 145 6.58 -5.38 -3.59
C ALA A 145 6.29 -5.96 -2.21
N ILE A 146 5.61 -7.10 -2.17
CA ILE A 146 5.44 -7.91 -0.97
C ILE A 146 6.48 -9.04 -1.02
N ILE A 147 7.33 -9.13 -0.01
CA ILE A 147 8.32 -10.22 0.12
C ILE A 147 7.63 -11.45 0.72
N HIS A 148 7.79 -12.59 0.06
CA HIS A 148 7.27 -13.88 0.49
C HIS A 148 8.21 -15.03 0.07
N ALA A 149 7.85 -16.27 0.42
CA ALA A 149 8.71 -17.43 0.22
C ALA A 149 9.11 -17.67 -1.25
N GLU A 150 8.24 -17.33 -2.19
CA GLU A 150 8.43 -17.66 -3.62
C GLU A 150 9.21 -16.59 -4.39
N ASN A 151 9.25 -15.33 -3.89
CA ASN A 151 9.90 -14.23 -4.61
C ASN A 151 11.16 -13.68 -3.93
N ALA A 152 11.49 -14.12 -2.72
CA ALA A 152 12.64 -13.59 -2.00
C ALA A 152 13.95 -13.71 -2.79
N ALA A 153 14.14 -14.81 -3.52
CA ALA A 153 15.30 -15.03 -4.38
C ALA A 153 15.34 -14.13 -5.63
N GLU A 154 14.21 -13.50 -6.00
CA GLU A 154 14.11 -12.59 -7.15
C GLU A 154 14.39 -11.12 -6.78
N ILE A 155 14.44 -10.78 -5.49
CA ILE A 155 14.65 -9.40 -5.02
C ILE A 155 15.92 -8.77 -5.59
N PRO A 156 17.06 -9.46 -5.76
CA PRO A 156 18.22 -8.89 -6.43
C PRO A 156 17.92 -8.41 -7.85
N THR A 157 17.24 -9.21 -8.66
CA THR A 157 16.89 -8.88 -10.05
C THR A 157 15.85 -7.73 -10.09
N LEU A 158 14.89 -7.72 -9.17
CA LEU A 158 13.94 -6.61 -9.04
C LEU A 158 14.67 -5.30 -8.66
N LEU A 159 15.63 -5.37 -7.76
CA LEU A 159 16.42 -4.20 -7.37
C LEU A 159 17.26 -3.66 -8.53
N ASP A 160 17.86 -4.53 -9.33
CA ASP A 160 18.60 -4.14 -10.54
C ASP A 160 17.67 -3.47 -11.56
N PHE A 161 16.48 -4.03 -11.81
CA PHE A 161 15.46 -3.42 -12.66
C PHE A 161 15.08 -1.99 -12.21
N VAL A 162 14.95 -1.78 -10.90
CA VAL A 162 14.62 -0.47 -10.31
C VAL A 162 15.77 0.52 -10.46
N ARG A 163 17.02 0.07 -10.26
CA ARG A 163 18.23 0.89 -10.43
C ARG A 163 18.45 1.33 -11.86
N ASP A 164 18.32 0.40 -12.81
CA ASP A 164 18.53 0.66 -14.23
C ASP A 164 17.56 1.71 -14.79
N ARG A 165 16.42 1.89 -14.12
CA ARG A 165 15.38 2.87 -14.47
C ARG A 165 15.34 4.10 -13.56
N GLU A 166 16.28 4.25 -12.66
CA GLU A 166 16.32 5.35 -11.67
C GLU A 166 15.03 5.49 -10.85
N MET A 167 14.31 4.37 -10.66
CA MET A 167 13.07 4.30 -9.89
C MET A 167 13.36 4.07 -8.41
N GLN A 168 12.30 3.95 -7.63
CA GLN A 168 12.38 3.58 -6.22
C GLN A 168 11.61 2.29 -5.95
N LEU A 169 12.02 1.60 -4.89
CA LEU A 169 11.42 0.37 -4.39
C LEU A 169 10.99 0.54 -2.94
N VAL A 170 9.74 0.21 -2.65
CA VAL A 170 9.25 0.02 -1.30
C VAL A 170 8.82 -1.44 -1.14
N VAL A 171 9.24 -2.06 -0.05
CA VAL A 171 8.89 -3.46 0.22
C VAL A 171 8.10 -3.58 1.52
N GLN A 172 7.23 -4.60 1.56
CA GLN A 172 6.52 -5.00 2.77
C GLN A 172 6.72 -6.51 2.97
N PRO A 173 6.78 -7.00 4.20
CA PRO A 173 6.75 -8.44 4.41
C PRO A 173 5.34 -8.95 4.12
N LEU A 174 5.22 -10.21 3.76
CA LEU A 174 3.91 -10.87 3.74
C LEU A 174 3.27 -10.73 5.12
N TYR A 175 2.05 -10.25 5.17
CA TYR A 175 1.26 -10.07 6.39
C TYR A 175 -0.14 -10.64 6.20
N GLN A 176 -0.95 -10.62 7.24
CA GLN A 176 -2.31 -11.14 7.20
C GLN A 176 -3.14 -10.47 6.10
N ASN A 177 -3.94 -11.26 5.39
CA ASN A 177 -4.89 -10.78 4.40
C ASN A 177 -5.93 -9.84 5.01
N PHE A 178 -6.27 -8.76 4.30
CA PHE A 178 -7.22 -7.74 4.75
C PHE A 178 -8.71 -8.10 4.52
N GLY A 179 -9.09 -9.37 4.54
CA GLY A 179 -10.47 -9.75 4.24
C GLY A 179 -11.48 -9.25 5.27
N GLU A 180 -11.28 -9.58 6.53
CA GLU A 180 -12.23 -9.32 7.62
C GLU A 180 -11.84 -8.14 8.52
N ASN A 181 -10.70 -7.50 8.28
CA ASN A 181 -10.15 -6.43 9.12
C ASN A 181 -10.04 -6.81 10.60
N ARG A 182 -9.79 -8.08 10.88
CA ARG A 182 -9.59 -8.62 12.20
C ARG A 182 -8.26 -9.33 12.27
N TYR A 183 -7.45 -9.01 13.28
CA TYR A 183 -6.18 -9.68 13.48
C TYR A 183 -6.40 -11.12 13.94
N ASP A 184 -5.74 -12.06 13.25
CA ASP A 184 -5.63 -13.48 13.61
C ASP A 184 -4.15 -13.79 13.88
N PRO A 185 -3.75 -14.13 15.12
CA PRO A 185 -2.36 -14.43 15.45
C PRO A 185 -1.79 -15.64 14.72
N ASP A 186 -2.64 -16.51 14.19
CA ASP A 186 -2.26 -17.74 13.51
C ASP A 186 -2.36 -17.66 11.97
N TRP A 187 -2.67 -16.50 11.40
CA TRP A 187 -2.92 -16.29 9.98
C TRP A 187 -1.84 -16.88 9.06
N PHE A 188 -0.58 -16.85 9.49
CA PHE A 188 0.55 -17.33 8.70
C PHE A 188 0.54 -18.84 8.48
N LYS A 189 -0.16 -19.61 9.35
CA LYS A 189 -0.23 -21.06 9.26
C LYS A 189 -0.95 -21.54 7.99
N ASP A 190 -1.89 -20.75 7.50
CA ASP A 190 -2.71 -21.09 6.33
C ASP A 190 -2.24 -20.37 5.04
N SER A 191 -1.29 -19.45 5.16
CA SER A 191 -0.78 -18.73 3.97
C SER A 191 0.12 -19.63 3.12
N ALA A 192 -0.23 -19.81 1.84
CA ALA A 192 0.57 -20.55 0.88
C ALA A 192 1.94 -19.92 0.62
N LEU A 193 2.04 -18.60 0.77
CA LEU A 193 3.24 -17.80 0.49
C LEU A 193 4.18 -17.67 1.72
N TRP A 194 3.80 -18.25 2.88
CA TRP A 194 4.62 -18.17 4.09
C TRP A 194 5.87 -19.07 4.00
N PRO A 195 7.08 -18.59 4.37
CA PRO A 195 8.29 -19.40 4.33
C PRO A 195 8.27 -20.53 5.37
N ARG A 196 8.25 -21.78 4.90
CA ARG A 196 8.15 -22.97 5.76
C ARG A 196 9.46 -23.76 5.83
N THR A 197 10.46 -23.40 5.03
CA THR A 197 11.74 -24.10 4.97
C THR A 197 12.91 -23.20 5.40
N ALA A 198 13.98 -23.79 5.89
CA ALA A 198 15.20 -23.06 6.21
C ALA A 198 15.78 -22.33 4.98
N ALA A 199 15.65 -22.92 3.79
CA ALA A 199 16.08 -22.29 2.55
C ALA A 199 15.29 -21.01 2.26
N ALA A 200 13.94 -21.07 2.29
CA ALA A 200 13.10 -19.89 2.07
C ALA A 200 13.37 -18.77 3.08
N LEU A 201 13.59 -19.10 4.35
CA LEU A 201 14.00 -18.13 5.37
C LEU A 201 15.38 -17.53 5.09
N SER A 202 16.32 -18.34 4.59
CA SER A 202 17.65 -17.84 4.19
C SER A 202 17.57 -16.89 3.01
N ASP A 203 16.71 -17.16 2.03
CA ASP A 203 16.50 -16.29 0.87
C ASP A 203 15.88 -14.95 1.29
N ILE A 204 14.92 -14.96 2.23
CA ILE A 204 14.35 -13.75 2.81
C ILE A 204 15.43 -12.94 3.57
N ASP A 205 16.26 -13.59 4.37
CA ASP A 205 17.34 -12.90 5.08
C ASP A 205 18.32 -12.24 4.12
N ALA A 206 18.71 -12.95 3.05
CA ALA A 206 19.59 -12.41 2.03
C ALA A 206 18.98 -11.22 1.29
N ALA A 207 17.68 -11.31 0.95
CA ALA A 207 16.95 -10.20 0.35
C ALA A 207 16.92 -8.98 1.27
N VAL A 208 16.60 -9.17 2.56
CA VAL A 208 16.56 -8.08 3.55
C VAL A 208 17.94 -7.46 3.74
N ASP A 209 19.02 -8.24 3.78
CA ASP A 209 20.37 -7.72 3.92
C ASP A 209 20.79 -6.90 2.70
N LEU A 210 20.45 -7.37 1.49
CA LEU A 210 20.70 -6.64 0.25
C LEU A 210 19.96 -5.29 0.24
N LEU A 211 18.66 -5.29 0.57
CA LEU A 211 17.84 -4.08 0.61
C LEU A 211 18.32 -3.09 1.68
N SER A 212 18.74 -3.60 2.84
CA SER A 212 19.31 -2.77 3.91
C SER A 212 20.64 -2.13 3.48
N ALA A 213 21.49 -2.89 2.81
CA ALA A 213 22.75 -2.37 2.25
C ALA A 213 22.50 -1.31 1.18
N GLU A 214 21.48 -1.51 0.34
CA GLU A 214 21.06 -0.52 -0.67
C GLU A 214 20.58 0.77 -0.01
N ARG A 215 19.73 0.69 1.00
CA ARG A 215 19.24 1.85 1.74
C ARG A 215 20.37 2.62 2.42
N MET A 216 21.32 1.91 3.06
CA MET A 216 22.47 2.54 3.72
C MET A 216 23.37 3.31 2.77
N ARG A 217 23.45 2.91 1.50
CA ARG A 217 24.18 3.64 0.45
C ARG A 217 23.40 4.85 -0.12
N GLY A 218 22.17 5.10 0.35
CA GLY A 218 21.31 6.12 -0.23
C GLY A 218 20.73 5.74 -1.59
N GLY A 219 20.64 4.43 -1.88
CA GLY A 219 20.15 3.93 -3.16
C GLY A 219 18.62 3.87 -3.26
N ALA A 220 18.13 3.00 -4.12
CA ALA A 220 16.76 2.98 -4.61
C ALA A 220 15.68 2.54 -3.59
N VAL A 221 16.05 2.03 -2.42
CA VAL A 221 15.10 1.49 -1.42
C VAL A 221 14.56 2.59 -0.51
N CYS A 222 13.23 2.69 -0.40
CA CYS A 222 12.55 3.69 0.44
C CYS A 222 12.45 3.30 1.91
N ASN A 223 12.41 2.01 2.22
CA ASN A 223 12.26 1.51 3.58
C ASN A 223 13.40 1.94 4.50
N GLU A 224 13.10 2.19 5.76
CA GLU A 224 14.14 2.39 6.77
C GLU A 224 14.84 1.06 7.14
N VAL A 225 16.15 1.12 7.42
CA VAL A 225 16.95 -0.08 7.73
C VAL A 225 16.38 -0.87 8.91
N GLY A 226 15.96 -0.16 9.98
CA GLY A 226 15.33 -0.79 11.14
C GLY A 226 14.05 -1.55 10.78
N GLN A 227 13.22 -0.98 9.90
CA GLN A 227 12.02 -1.64 9.40
C GLN A 227 12.37 -2.92 8.60
N LEU A 228 13.35 -2.85 7.71
CA LEU A 228 13.80 -4.01 6.93
C LEU A 228 14.31 -5.13 7.84
N GLN A 229 15.14 -4.80 8.83
CA GLN A 229 15.66 -5.81 9.77
C GLN A 229 14.54 -6.46 10.61
N ALA A 230 13.48 -5.71 10.93
CA ALA A 230 12.31 -6.26 11.62
C ALA A 230 11.59 -7.36 10.79
N PHE A 231 11.70 -7.36 9.46
CA PHE A 231 11.13 -8.41 8.61
C PHE A 231 11.72 -9.79 8.91
N LYS A 232 13.02 -9.89 9.23
CA LYS A 232 13.63 -11.17 9.62
C LYS A 232 12.99 -11.76 10.87
N ASN A 233 12.75 -10.91 11.88
CA ASN A 233 12.06 -11.33 13.09
C ASN A 233 10.61 -11.71 12.82
N HIS A 234 9.90 -10.95 11.98
CA HIS A 234 8.53 -11.22 11.58
C HIS A 234 8.38 -12.62 10.93
N PHE A 235 9.26 -13.00 10.01
CA PHE A 235 9.19 -14.31 9.36
C PHE A 235 9.65 -15.47 10.24
N ARG A 236 10.54 -15.24 11.20
CA ARG A 236 11.04 -16.27 12.12
C ARG A 236 10.17 -16.48 13.35
N HIS A 237 9.53 -15.40 13.80
CA HIS A 237 8.78 -15.36 15.05
C HIS A 237 7.48 -14.53 14.85
N PRO A 238 6.56 -14.98 13.99
CA PRO A 238 5.36 -14.22 13.64
C PRO A 238 4.40 -14.00 14.82
N ASP A 239 4.55 -14.80 15.87
CA ASP A 239 3.80 -14.76 17.13
C ASP A 239 4.42 -13.83 18.18
N LYS A 240 5.55 -13.20 17.88
CA LYS A 240 6.28 -12.34 18.82
C LYS A 240 6.33 -10.88 18.35
N ASP A 241 6.47 -10.00 19.31
CA ASP A 241 6.85 -8.62 19.02
C ASP A 241 8.20 -8.61 18.27
N ASN A 242 8.21 -7.99 17.11
CA ASN A 242 9.41 -7.86 16.27
C ASN A 242 10.38 -6.76 16.76
N GLY A 243 10.09 -6.12 17.89
CA GLY A 243 10.91 -5.05 18.49
C GLY A 243 10.84 -3.71 17.76
N HIS A 244 9.95 -3.57 16.77
CA HIS A 244 9.75 -2.32 16.04
C HIS A 244 8.52 -1.59 16.57
N GLN A 245 8.72 -0.36 17.06
CA GLN A 245 7.61 0.44 17.58
C GLN A 245 6.64 0.81 16.45
N CYS A 246 5.40 0.35 16.55
CA CYS A 246 4.35 0.69 15.60
C CYS A 246 3.98 2.18 15.76
N ARG A 247 3.96 2.93 14.66
CA ARG A 247 3.59 4.34 14.62
C ARG A 247 2.19 4.58 14.05
N ALA A 248 1.43 3.52 13.79
CA ALA A 248 0.04 3.65 13.35
C ALA A 248 -0.76 4.51 14.32
N GLY A 249 -1.51 5.47 13.79
CA GLY A 249 -2.29 6.41 14.59
C GLY A 249 -1.51 7.53 15.28
N HIS A 250 -0.20 7.64 15.04
CA HIS A 250 0.59 8.80 15.47
C HIS A 250 0.87 9.77 14.33
N THR A 251 1.22 9.23 13.15
CA THR A 251 1.56 10.01 11.95
C THR A 251 0.63 9.72 10.78
N ASP A 252 -0.14 8.62 10.86
CA ASP A 252 -0.94 8.12 9.77
C ASP A 252 -2.38 7.92 10.21
N ILE A 253 -3.31 8.31 9.35
CA ILE A 253 -4.74 8.08 9.51
C ILE A 253 -5.27 7.34 8.28
N SER A 254 -6.13 6.35 8.50
CA SER A 254 -6.74 5.57 7.44
C SER A 254 -8.25 5.74 7.44
N ILE A 255 -8.84 5.89 6.25
CA ILE A 255 -10.29 5.88 6.07
C ILE A 255 -10.60 4.71 5.13
N ASP A 256 -11.41 3.76 5.62
CA ASP A 256 -11.77 2.58 4.84
C ASP A 256 -12.91 2.87 3.83
N ALA A 257 -13.20 1.92 2.95
CA ALA A 257 -14.19 2.07 1.87
C ALA A 257 -15.63 2.27 2.37
N LYS A 258 -15.89 2.07 3.66
CA LYS A 258 -17.17 2.32 4.33
C LYS A 258 -17.23 3.70 4.99
N GLY A 259 -16.11 4.45 4.94
CA GLY A 259 -15.98 5.74 5.61
C GLY A 259 -15.61 5.64 7.09
N ASN A 260 -15.17 4.49 7.56
CA ASN A 260 -14.69 4.36 8.94
C ASN A 260 -13.29 4.94 9.06
N ILE A 261 -13.08 5.75 10.10
CA ILE A 261 -11.77 6.33 10.44
C ILE A 261 -11.05 5.35 11.38
N ARG A 262 -9.87 4.91 10.96
CA ARG A 262 -9.08 3.89 11.64
C ARG A 262 -7.65 4.37 11.87
N MET A 263 -7.07 3.92 12.94
CA MET A 263 -5.64 4.09 13.22
C MET A 263 -4.81 2.98 12.58
N CYS A 264 -5.38 1.79 12.50
CA CYS A 264 -4.86 0.62 11.82
C CYS A 264 -6.04 -0.18 11.28
N TYR A 265 -5.88 -0.84 10.13
CA TYR A 265 -6.94 -1.64 9.53
C TYR A 265 -7.36 -2.86 10.38
N PHE A 266 -6.51 -3.31 11.29
CA PHE A 266 -6.80 -4.41 12.23
C PHE A 266 -7.41 -3.96 13.55
N LEU A 267 -7.52 -2.65 13.80
CA LEU A 267 -8.17 -2.11 14.99
C LEU A 267 -9.60 -1.66 14.68
N GLU A 268 -10.45 -1.64 15.70
CA GLU A 268 -11.80 -1.09 15.57
C GLU A 268 -11.76 0.38 15.15
N PRO A 269 -12.73 0.84 14.35
CA PRO A 269 -12.83 2.24 13.99
C PRO A 269 -12.93 3.14 15.23
N VAL A 270 -12.33 4.32 15.15
CA VAL A 270 -12.45 5.33 16.20
C VAL A 270 -13.62 6.30 15.94
N ALA A 271 -14.03 6.44 14.67
CA ALA A 271 -15.11 7.29 14.21
C ALA A 271 -15.52 6.93 12.76
N THR A 272 -16.43 7.68 12.19
CA THR A 272 -16.78 7.63 10.76
C THR A 272 -16.72 9.01 10.12
N VAL A 273 -16.62 9.06 8.80
CA VAL A 273 -16.66 10.33 8.05
C VAL A 273 -18.04 11.03 8.14
N PHE A 274 -19.05 10.30 8.58
CA PHE A 274 -20.42 10.79 8.80
C PHE A 274 -20.62 11.44 10.16
N ASP A 275 -19.63 11.35 11.06
CA ASP A 275 -19.69 12.00 12.35
C ASP A 275 -19.63 13.52 12.19
N LEU A 276 -20.48 14.24 12.95
CA LEU A 276 -20.56 15.70 12.90
C LEU A 276 -19.37 16.38 13.60
N HIS A 277 -18.59 15.65 14.37
CA HIS A 277 -17.44 16.22 15.07
C HIS A 277 -16.32 16.59 14.09
N PRO A 278 -15.62 17.71 14.30
CA PRO A 278 -14.43 18.05 13.55
C PRO A 278 -13.36 16.96 13.66
N LEU A 279 -12.67 16.68 12.57
CA LEU A 279 -11.60 15.66 12.51
C LEU A 279 -10.53 15.84 13.59
N PRO A 280 -10.06 17.07 13.93
CA PRO A 280 -9.13 17.27 15.04
C PRO A 280 -9.66 16.73 16.38
N LEU A 281 -10.93 16.95 16.68
CA LEU A 281 -11.54 16.45 17.92
C LEU A 281 -11.68 14.94 17.94
N ILE A 282 -11.92 14.31 16.79
CA ILE A 282 -11.90 12.86 16.65
C ILE A 282 -10.48 12.34 16.89
N TRP A 283 -9.49 12.96 16.27
CA TRP A 283 -8.09 12.55 16.36
C TRP A 283 -7.50 12.69 17.76
N ASP A 284 -7.85 13.76 18.48
CA ASP A 284 -7.42 14.03 19.85
C ASP A 284 -8.39 13.49 20.91
N GLY A 285 -9.45 12.81 20.47
CA GLY A 285 -10.47 12.23 21.33
C GLY A 285 -9.95 11.06 22.17
N VAL A 286 -10.65 10.80 23.28
CA VAL A 286 -10.28 9.74 24.25
C VAL A 286 -10.18 8.36 23.58
N SER A 287 -11.07 8.03 22.64
CA SER A 287 -11.06 6.75 21.93
C SER A 287 -9.78 6.59 21.09
N THR A 288 -9.37 7.65 20.38
CA THR A 288 -8.15 7.64 19.56
C THR A 288 -6.91 7.58 20.43
N LEU A 289 -6.84 8.38 21.49
CA LEU A 289 -5.73 8.35 22.46
C LEU A 289 -5.59 6.98 23.12
N ARG A 290 -6.71 6.37 23.50
CA ARG A 290 -6.72 5.02 24.07
C ARG A 290 -6.14 3.97 23.11
N ARG A 291 -6.53 4.02 21.85
CA ARG A 291 -6.03 3.11 20.81
C ARG A 291 -4.55 3.26 20.51
N ARG A 292 -3.96 4.46 20.73
CA ARG A 292 -2.52 4.67 20.57
C ARG A 292 -1.68 3.94 21.60
N TRP A 293 -2.29 3.44 22.67
CA TRP A 293 -1.62 2.73 23.76
C TRP A 293 -1.96 1.23 23.80
N GLU A 294 -2.94 0.79 23.05
CA GLU A 294 -3.27 -0.63 22.85
C GLU A 294 -2.39 -1.26 21.76
#